data_cc032a6bc2f96cf6485fb4e9c7cf75fa
#
_entry.id   cc032a6bc2f96cf6485fb4e9c7cf75fa
#
_cell.length_a   1.000
_cell.length_b   1.000
_cell.length_c   1.000
_cell.angle_alpha   90.00
_cell.angle_beta   90.00
_cell.angle_gamma   90.00
#
_symmetry.space_group_name_H-M   'P 1'
#
loop_
_entity.id
_entity.type
_entity.pdbx_description
1 polymer ?
#
loop_
_entity_poly.entity_id
_entity_poly.type
_entity_poly.pdbx_seq_one_letter_code
_entity_poly.pdbx_strand_id
1 'polypeptide(L)'
;MLFRSEAEAYDGPSLIIAYAPCINHGLKKGMGKSQAEEKEAVACGYWHLWRYNPALEAEGKNPFTLDSKEPDWSKFQDFLKGEVRFASVAKQYPAEAAELFADRKSVV
;
A
#
# COMPACT_ATOMS: atom_id res chain seq x y z
N MET A 1 3.78 13.44 11.01
CA MET A 1 4.44 12.27 11.67
C MET A 1 3.59 11.67 12.79
N LEU A 2 2.30 11.61 12.54
CA LEU A 2 1.32 11.13 13.51
C LEU A 2 1.59 9.69 13.99
N PHE A 3 1.88 8.78 13.08
CA PHE A 3 2.14 7.38 13.39
C PHE A 3 3.34 7.18 14.32
N ARG A 4 4.42 7.90 14.06
CA ARG A 4 5.63 7.84 14.89
C ARG A 4 5.37 8.35 16.30
N SER A 5 4.74 9.50 16.42
CA SER A 5 4.42 10.11 17.71
C SER A 5 3.51 9.22 18.55
N GLU A 6 2.53 8.60 17.93
CA GLU A 6 1.61 7.66 18.58
C GLU A 6 2.33 6.39 19.05
N ALA A 7 3.22 5.86 18.23
CA ALA A 7 4.03 4.70 18.59
C ALA A 7 4.98 4.98 19.77
N GLU A 8 5.58 6.18 19.79
CA GLU A 8 6.45 6.61 20.90
C GLU A 8 5.67 6.86 22.19
N ALA A 9 4.44 7.31 22.09
CA ALA A 9 3.58 7.59 23.25
C ALA A 9 3.01 6.32 23.89
N TYR A 10 2.99 5.19 23.18
CA TYR A 10 2.49 3.94 23.71
C TYR A 10 3.47 3.32 24.70
N ASP A 11 2.99 2.99 25.89
CA ASP A 11 3.80 2.36 26.95
C ASP A 11 3.87 0.85 26.73
N GLY A 12 4.76 0.43 25.87
CA GLY A 12 4.94 -0.97 25.47
C GLY A 12 5.60 -1.09 24.11
N PRO A 13 5.79 -2.31 23.61
CA PRO A 13 6.37 -2.52 22.28
C PRO A 13 5.44 -1.98 21.19
N SER A 14 6.02 -1.34 20.18
CA SER A 14 5.30 -0.80 19.02
C SER A 14 5.96 -1.28 17.72
N LEU A 15 5.12 -1.56 16.72
CA LEU A 15 5.56 -1.96 15.39
C LEU A 15 5.02 -0.99 14.35
N ILE A 16 5.89 -0.48 13.50
CA ILE A 16 5.52 0.34 12.35
C ILE A 16 5.87 -0.43 11.07
N ILE A 17 4.85 -0.70 10.26
CA ILE A 17 5.02 -1.35 8.95
C ILE A 17 4.96 -0.26 7.89
N ALA A 18 6.04 -0.07 7.17
CA ALA A 18 6.15 0.97 6.15
C ALA A 18 6.36 0.36 4.77
N TYR A 19 5.57 0.82 3.79
CA TYR A 19 5.72 0.47 2.39
C TYR A 19 6.53 1.54 1.67
N ALA A 20 7.47 1.11 0.83
CA ALA A 20 8.19 2.00 -0.08
C ALA A 20 8.41 1.29 -1.42
N PRO A 21 8.26 1.98 -2.55
CA PRO A 21 8.60 1.40 -3.85
C PRO A 21 10.11 1.17 -3.94
N CYS A 22 10.51 0.12 -4.66
CA CYS A 22 11.90 -0.27 -4.81
C CYS A 22 12.46 0.18 -6.15
N ILE A 23 13.50 1.00 -6.12
CA ILE A 23 14.16 1.48 -7.35
C ILE A 23 14.93 0.36 -8.06
N ASN A 24 15.41 -0.65 -7.33
CA ASN A 24 16.09 -1.81 -7.93
C ASN A 24 15.14 -2.70 -8.75
N HIS A 25 13.86 -2.73 -8.40
CA HIS A 25 12.82 -3.40 -9.18
C HIS A 25 12.31 -2.54 -10.34
N GLY A 26 12.66 -1.27 -10.34
CA GLY A 26 12.34 -0.31 -11.39
C GLY A 26 10.96 0.32 -11.26
N LEU A 27 10.92 1.62 -11.53
CA LEU A 27 9.70 2.40 -11.68
C LEU A 27 9.74 3.03 -13.08
N LYS A 28 8.68 2.87 -13.86
CA LYS A 28 8.60 3.47 -15.20
C LYS A 28 8.74 4.99 -15.17
N LYS A 29 8.23 5.62 -14.12
CA LYS A 29 8.29 7.08 -13.93
C LYS A 29 9.66 7.57 -13.43
N GLY A 30 10.54 6.65 -13.03
CA GLY A 30 11.85 6.97 -12.46
C GLY A 30 11.83 7.21 -10.96
N MET A 31 13.03 7.21 -10.37
CA MET A 31 13.24 7.33 -8.91
C MET A 31 12.65 8.62 -8.32
N GLY A 32 12.72 9.73 -9.05
CA GLY A 32 12.19 11.01 -8.59
C GLY A 32 10.67 11.03 -8.37
N LYS A 33 9.96 10.01 -8.83
CA LYS A 33 8.51 9.85 -8.68
C LYS A 33 8.12 8.82 -7.62
N SER A 34 9.06 8.37 -6.77
CA SER A 34 8.78 7.37 -5.74
C SER A 34 7.68 7.80 -4.78
N GLN A 35 7.67 9.05 -4.34
CA GLN A 35 6.62 9.55 -3.45
C GLN A 35 5.25 9.62 -4.12
N ALA A 36 5.21 9.98 -5.40
CA ALA A 36 3.97 9.95 -6.19
C ALA A 36 3.44 8.53 -6.34
N GLU A 37 4.33 7.55 -6.52
CA GLU A 37 3.98 6.13 -6.59
C GLU A 37 3.39 5.62 -5.27
N GLU A 38 3.96 6.01 -4.13
CA GLU A 38 3.42 5.67 -2.81
C GLU A 38 2.01 6.24 -2.62
N LYS A 39 1.80 7.47 -3.05
CA LYS A 39 0.49 8.12 -2.99
C LYS A 39 -0.54 7.41 -3.87
N GLU A 40 -0.16 7.01 -5.06
CA GLU A 40 -1.01 6.22 -5.96
C GLU A 40 -1.33 4.84 -5.38
N ALA A 41 -0.38 4.20 -4.69
CA ALA A 41 -0.60 2.92 -4.03
C ALA A 41 -1.73 2.97 -3.01
N VAL A 42 -1.81 4.04 -2.24
CA VAL A 42 -2.91 4.27 -1.29
C VAL A 42 -4.21 4.60 -2.02
N ALA A 43 -4.15 5.49 -3.02
CA ALA A 43 -5.33 5.94 -3.75
C ALA A 43 -6.04 4.81 -4.52
N CYS A 44 -5.29 3.85 -5.05
CA CYS A 44 -5.85 2.72 -5.82
C CYS A 44 -6.17 1.47 -4.99
N GLY A 45 -5.87 1.48 -3.70
CA GLY A 45 -6.14 0.35 -2.81
C GLY A 45 -5.06 -0.73 -2.75
N TYR A 46 -3.89 -0.49 -3.36
CA TYR A 46 -2.77 -1.42 -3.27
C TYR A 46 -2.20 -1.47 -1.85
N TRP A 47 -2.19 -0.34 -1.15
CA TRP A 47 -1.75 -0.23 0.23
C TRP A 47 -2.80 0.52 1.05
N HIS A 48 -3.08 0.03 2.26
CA HIS A 48 -4.03 0.66 3.18
C HIS A 48 -3.30 1.28 4.36
N LEU A 49 -3.76 2.44 4.81
CA LEU A 49 -3.26 3.12 6.01
C LEU A 49 -4.17 2.78 7.17
N TRP A 50 -3.64 2.15 8.20
CA TRP A 50 -4.39 1.76 9.38
C TRP A 50 -3.53 1.84 10.64
N ARG A 51 -4.20 1.93 11.77
CA ARG A 51 -3.58 1.93 13.09
C ARG A 51 -4.33 0.98 14.02
N TYR A 52 -3.61 0.32 14.89
CA TYR A 52 -4.18 -0.49 15.96
C TYR A 52 -3.55 -0.06 17.27
N ASN A 53 -4.36 0.40 18.24
CA ASN A 53 -3.90 0.80 19.56
C ASN A 53 -4.79 0.14 20.62
N PRO A 54 -4.28 -0.88 21.34
CA PRO A 54 -5.07 -1.59 22.34
C PRO A 54 -5.49 -0.72 23.55
N ALA A 55 -4.78 0.39 23.80
CA ALA A 55 -5.17 1.32 24.86
C ALA A 55 -6.54 1.95 24.65
N LEU A 56 -7.00 2.07 23.39
CA LEU A 56 -8.32 2.61 23.07
C LEU A 56 -9.46 1.66 23.50
N GLU A 57 -9.21 0.37 23.58
CA GLU A 57 -10.16 -0.61 24.05
C GLU A 57 -10.53 -0.36 25.52
N ALA A 58 -9.55 -0.02 26.36
CA ALA A 58 -9.77 0.34 27.76
C ALA A 58 -10.63 1.60 27.92
N GLU A 59 -10.60 2.51 26.94
CA GLU A 59 -11.43 3.72 26.89
C GLU A 59 -12.83 3.48 26.28
N GLY A 60 -13.14 2.25 25.89
CA GLY A 60 -14.39 1.90 25.23
C GLY A 60 -14.47 2.29 23.75
N LYS A 61 -13.33 2.59 23.14
CA LYS A 61 -13.22 2.91 21.70
C LYS A 61 -12.73 1.72 20.91
N ASN A 62 -13.00 1.73 19.59
CA ASN A 62 -12.47 0.73 18.68
C ASN A 62 -10.94 0.86 18.59
N PRO A 63 -10.15 -0.19 18.93
CA PRO A 63 -8.69 -0.13 18.84
C PRO A 63 -8.16 -0.02 17.40
N PHE A 64 -8.92 -0.49 16.41
CA PHE A 64 -8.55 -0.42 14.99
C PHE A 64 -9.10 0.87 14.38
N THR A 65 -8.25 1.57 13.65
CA THR A 65 -8.61 2.76 12.89
C THR A 65 -8.10 2.65 11.45
N LEU A 66 -8.99 2.75 10.48
CA LEU A 66 -8.62 2.80 9.08
C LEU A 66 -8.49 4.27 8.66
N ASP A 67 -7.26 4.70 8.34
CA ASP A 67 -6.96 6.10 8.00
C ASP A 67 -7.09 6.38 6.51
N SER A 68 -6.95 5.37 5.65
CA SER A 68 -7.10 5.53 4.21
C SER A 68 -8.58 5.69 3.82
N LYS A 69 -8.80 6.53 2.80
CA LYS A 69 -10.13 6.71 2.20
C LYS A 69 -10.50 5.49 1.36
N GLU A 70 -11.77 5.45 0.93
CA GLU A 70 -12.23 4.46 -0.04
C GLU A 70 -11.35 4.48 -1.29
N PRO A 71 -10.74 3.33 -1.68
CA PRO A 71 -9.83 3.32 -2.83
C PRO A 71 -10.57 3.44 -4.16
N ASP A 72 -9.90 4.04 -5.12
CA ASP A 72 -10.34 4.04 -6.53
C ASP A 72 -9.78 2.79 -7.23
N TRP A 73 -10.53 1.72 -7.19
CA TRP A 73 -10.14 0.43 -7.74
C TRP A 73 -9.92 0.45 -9.26
N SER A 74 -10.47 1.44 -9.96
CA SER A 74 -10.26 1.58 -11.41
C SER A 74 -8.80 1.86 -11.78
N LYS A 75 -8.05 2.47 -10.87
CA LYS A 75 -6.64 2.81 -11.04
C LYS A 75 -5.68 1.70 -10.63
N PHE A 76 -6.19 0.62 -10.04
CA PHE A 76 -5.35 -0.46 -9.50
C PHE A 76 -4.50 -1.12 -10.58
N GLN A 77 -5.08 -1.44 -11.71
CA GLN A 77 -4.36 -2.06 -12.83
C GLN A 77 -3.29 -1.14 -13.42
N ASP A 78 -3.57 0.15 -13.53
CA ASP A 78 -2.60 1.14 -14.00
C ASP A 78 -1.43 1.30 -13.05
N PHE A 79 -1.69 1.23 -11.74
CA PHE A 79 -0.65 1.22 -10.71
C PHE A 79 0.30 0.02 -10.90
N LEU A 80 -0.23 -1.18 -11.08
CA LEU A 80 0.58 -2.39 -11.29
C LEU A 80 1.47 -2.27 -12.53
N LYS A 81 0.96 -1.67 -13.61
CA LYS A 81 1.73 -1.44 -14.84
C LYS A 81 2.83 -0.40 -14.68
N GLY A 82 2.75 0.46 -13.70
CA GLY A 82 3.79 1.45 -13.37
C GLY A 82 5.03 0.83 -12.71
N GLU A 83 4.89 -0.31 -12.09
CA GLU A 83 5.97 -1.08 -11.47
C GLU A 83 6.60 -2.00 -12.54
N VAL A 84 7.90 -1.84 -12.82
CA VAL A 84 8.58 -2.63 -13.86
C VAL A 84 8.50 -4.12 -13.57
N ARG A 85 8.57 -4.52 -12.32
CA ARG A 85 8.46 -5.91 -11.90
C ARG A 85 7.15 -6.56 -12.35
N PHE A 86 6.03 -5.88 -12.22
CA PHE A 86 4.73 -6.36 -12.70
C PHE A 86 4.59 -6.20 -14.22
N ALA A 87 5.07 -5.10 -14.77
CA ALA A 87 5.02 -4.83 -16.20
C ALA A 87 5.83 -5.85 -17.02
N SER A 88 6.94 -6.37 -16.49
CA SER A 88 7.75 -7.38 -17.17
C SER A 88 7.01 -8.72 -17.31
N VAL A 89 6.17 -9.07 -16.35
CA VAL A 89 5.31 -10.27 -16.46
C VAL A 89 4.32 -10.12 -17.60
N ALA A 90 3.73 -8.94 -17.79
CA ALA A 90 2.82 -8.68 -18.91
C ALA A 90 3.50 -8.77 -20.27
N LYS A 91 4.81 -8.42 -20.36
CA LYS A 91 5.60 -8.57 -21.57
C LYS A 91 5.95 -10.02 -21.91
N GLN A 92 6.35 -10.79 -20.90
CA GLN A 92 6.82 -12.16 -21.07
C GLN A 92 5.68 -13.16 -21.19
N TYR A 93 4.60 -12.95 -20.46
CA TYR A 93 3.46 -13.87 -20.38
C TYR A 93 2.13 -13.09 -20.43
N PRO A 94 1.75 -12.54 -21.61
CA PRO A 94 0.58 -11.64 -21.69
C PRO A 94 -0.74 -12.26 -21.25
N ALA A 95 -1.00 -13.52 -21.63
CA ALA A 95 -2.24 -14.21 -21.30
C ALA A 95 -2.33 -14.52 -19.79
N GLU A 96 -1.25 -15.01 -19.22
CA GLU A 96 -1.17 -15.34 -17.80
C GLU A 96 -1.17 -14.09 -16.93
N ALA A 97 -0.54 -13.00 -17.41
CA ALA A 97 -0.51 -11.72 -16.72
C ALA A 97 -1.92 -11.12 -16.54
N ALA A 98 -2.76 -11.23 -17.55
CA ALA A 98 -4.14 -10.72 -17.47
C ALA A 98 -4.94 -11.43 -16.38
N GLU A 99 -4.80 -12.74 -16.26
CA GLU A 99 -5.44 -13.56 -15.23
C GLU A 99 -4.88 -13.23 -13.84
N LEU A 100 -3.57 -13.18 -13.68
CA LEU A 100 -2.90 -12.91 -12.42
C LEU A 100 -3.21 -11.50 -11.88
N PHE A 101 -3.28 -10.50 -12.75
CA PHE A 101 -3.58 -9.13 -12.34
C PHE A 101 -5.04 -8.96 -11.93
N ALA A 102 -5.95 -9.69 -12.58
CA ALA A 102 -7.35 -9.72 -12.16
C ALA A 102 -7.50 -10.38 -10.78
N ASP A 103 -6.82 -11.50 -10.56
CA ASP A 103 -6.81 -12.19 -9.28
C ASP A 103 -6.18 -11.35 -8.16
N ARG A 104 -5.10 -10.63 -8.44
CA ARG A 104 -4.43 -9.75 -7.47
C ARG A 104 -5.38 -8.74 -6.85
N LYS A 105 -6.29 -8.19 -7.63
CA LYS A 105 -7.30 -7.26 -7.14
C LYS A 105 -8.23 -7.89 -6.11
N SER A 106 -8.59 -9.15 -6.30
CA SER A 106 -9.50 -9.87 -5.40
C SER A 106 -8.89 -10.18 -4.03
N VAL A 107 -7.54 -10.19 -3.93
CA VAL A 107 -6.79 -10.50 -2.70
C VAL A 107 -6.59 -9.25 -1.82
N VAL A 108 -6.66 -8.07 -2.40
CA VAL A 108 -6.52 -6.80 -1.70
C VAL A 108 -7.88 -6.35 -1.15
#